data_10b856586a17622b97d99c1a6a162ca2
#
_entry.id   10b856586a17622b97d99c1a6a162ca2
#
_cell.length_a   1.000
_cell.length_b   1.000
_cell.length_c   1.000
_cell.angle_alpha   90.00
_cell.angle_beta   90.00
_cell.angle_gamma   90.00
#
_symmetry.space_group_name_H-M   'P 1'
#
loop_
_entity.id
_entity.type
_entity.pdbx_description
1 polymer ?
#
loop_
_entity_poly.entity_id
_entity_poly.type
_entity_poly.pdbx_seq_one_letter_code
_entity_poly.pdbx_strand_id
1 'polypeptide(L)'
;MTRKLFGTDGIRGLANVEPMTAATALRVGMAAGKMFMRGNHRHRVVIGKDTRLSGYMLEPAMAAGFTAMGMDVVLVGPMPTPAVAMLTRSLRADIGVMISASHNLYSDNGIKLFGPDGYKLSDDMEAEIESLIDGNFDGELAGSAELGRAKRLDDAEGRYIEFVKNTFPRGMRLDGLRIAIDCANGAAYKVAPTALWELGAEVIPLGVDPNGFNINKGCGSTSTALMQNAVRTHGADLGIALDGDADRVLIADEMGELLDGDQLMAMVAESWHRADRLRGGGIVATVMSNMGLEHYLGGLGLDLIRTQVGDRYVVEYMRREDFNIGGEQSGHIILNDYNTTGDGLIAALEVLAVLIRGDKPASEAGRKFTPLPQLLENVRFNGATPMENDKVKLVIQQGEARLGRDGRLLIRKSGTEPLIRVMAEGADEGLIQEIVADIVDAMENCA
;
A
#
# COMPACT_ATOMS: atom_id res chain seq x y z
N MET A 1 -4.22 3.94 24.88
CA MET A 1 -3.89 2.52 25.19
C MET A 1 -2.88 2.04 24.17
N THR A 2 -1.86 1.30 24.56
CA THR A 2 -0.91 0.71 23.59
C THR A 2 -1.61 -0.45 22.87
N ARG A 3 -1.74 -0.36 21.55
CA ARG A 3 -2.28 -1.44 20.70
C ARG A 3 -1.36 -2.66 20.79
N LYS A 4 -1.93 -3.86 20.91
CA LYS A 4 -1.21 -5.14 21.03
C LYS A 4 -1.27 -5.96 19.74
N LEU A 5 -2.41 -5.87 19.02
CA LEU A 5 -2.71 -6.65 17.82
C LEU A 5 -2.58 -5.81 16.54
N PHE A 6 -3.18 -4.61 16.54
CA PHE A 6 -3.14 -3.73 15.38
C PHE A 6 -1.80 -2.99 15.27
N GLY A 7 -1.11 -3.20 14.15
CA GLY A 7 0.07 -2.45 13.73
C GLY A 7 -0.29 -1.19 12.94
N THR A 8 0.64 -0.69 12.12
CA THR A 8 0.42 0.46 11.23
C THR A 8 -0.49 0.14 10.04
N ASP A 9 -0.66 -1.15 9.70
CA ASP A 9 -1.46 -1.61 8.56
C ASP A 9 -2.26 -2.87 8.93
N GLY A 10 -3.15 -2.74 9.91
CA GLY A 10 -3.99 -3.82 10.41
C GLY A 10 -3.26 -4.82 11.33
N ILE A 11 -3.87 -5.98 11.51
CA ILE A 11 -3.29 -7.12 12.25
C ILE A 11 -2.44 -7.93 11.27
N ARG A 12 -1.21 -8.29 11.63
CA ARG A 12 -0.32 -9.11 10.80
C ARG A 12 0.40 -10.14 11.64
N GLY A 13 0.71 -11.29 11.04
CA GLY A 13 1.52 -12.33 11.67
C GLY A 13 1.64 -13.59 10.83
N LEU A 14 2.40 -14.53 11.36
CA LEU A 14 2.56 -15.85 10.76
C LEU A 14 1.22 -16.60 10.79
N ALA A 15 0.80 -17.12 9.66
CA ALA A 15 -0.48 -17.81 9.52
C ALA A 15 -0.56 -19.02 10.47
N ASN A 16 -1.71 -19.18 11.13
CA ASN A 16 -2.02 -20.20 12.13
C ASN A 16 -1.13 -20.14 13.40
N VAL A 17 -0.57 -18.95 13.65
CA VAL A 17 0.11 -18.57 14.90
C VAL A 17 -0.51 -17.27 15.39
N GLU A 18 -0.71 -17.11 16.72
CA GLU A 18 -1.25 -15.85 17.23
C GLU A 18 -0.42 -14.64 16.77
N PRO A 19 -1.10 -13.57 16.31
CA PRO A 19 -2.54 -13.33 16.32
C PRO A 19 -3.31 -13.81 15.05
N MET A 20 -2.70 -14.51 14.11
CA MET A 20 -3.31 -14.90 12.84
C MET A 20 -3.93 -16.31 12.87
N THR A 21 -4.74 -16.58 13.90
CA THR A 21 -5.49 -17.84 14.07
C THR A 21 -6.96 -17.70 13.69
N ALA A 22 -7.64 -18.81 13.42
CA ALA A 22 -9.09 -18.82 13.20
C ALA A 22 -9.87 -18.31 14.43
N ALA A 23 -9.39 -18.58 15.62
CA ALA A 23 -10.04 -18.12 16.86
C ALA A 23 -9.98 -16.58 16.98
N THR A 24 -8.82 -15.99 16.73
CA THR A 24 -8.66 -14.54 16.73
C THR A 24 -9.45 -13.90 15.60
N ALA A 25 -9.43 -14.46 14.39
CA ALA A 25 -10.22 -13.96 13.25
C ALA A 25 -11.74 -13.95 13.55
N LEU A 26 -12.25 -15.01 14.19
CA LEU A 26 -13.65 -15.05 14.65
C LEU A 26 -13.94 -13.90 15.62
N ARG A 27 -13.08 -13.70 16.62
CA ARG A 27 -13.26 -12.64 17.64
C ARG A 27 -13.15 -11.24 17.04
N VAL A 28 -12.23 -11.02 16.09
CA VAL A 28 -12.13 -9.76 15.34
C VAL A 28 -13.45 -9.49 14.60
N GLY A 29 -14.01 -10.51 13.94
CA GLY A 29 -15.31 -10.40 13.26
C GLY A 29 -16.45 -10.06 14.22
N MET A 30 -16.49 -10.66 15.42
CA MET A 30 -17.48 -10.34 16.45
C MET A 30 -17.29 -8.92 17.00
N ALA A 31 -16.07 -8.53 17.34
CA ALA A 31 -15.75 -7.21 17.91
C ALA A 31 -16.07 -6.09 16.91
N ALA A 32 -15.62 -6.23 15.65
CA ALA A 32 -15.93 -5.29 14.58
C ALA A 32 -17.44 -5.25 14.29
N GLY A 33 -18.11 -6.42 14.27
CA GLY A 33 -19.56 -6.51 14.11
C GLY A 33 -20.28 -5.71 15.18
N LYS A 34 -19.94 -5.90 16.46
CA LYS A 34 -20.52 -5.13 17.58
C LYS A 34 -20.34 -3.62 17.41
N MET A 35 -19.15 -3.19 17.02
CA MET A 35 -18.84 -1.77 16.89
C MET A 35 -19.61 -1.10 15.74
N PHE A 36 -19.81 -1.81 14.61
CA PHE A 36 -20.43 -1.27 13.41
C PHE A 36 -21.94 -1.52 13.29
N MET A 37 -22.56 -2.25 14.17
CA MET A 37 -24.01 -2.41 14.24
C MET A 37 -24.68 -1.18 14.86
N ARG A 38 -24.75 -0.08 14.10
CA ARG A 38 -25.30 1.21 14.54
C ARG A 38 -26.52 1.59 13.68
N GLY A 39 -27.61 1.93 14.33
CA GLY A 39 -28.84 2.33 13.63
C GLY A 39 -29.78 1.14 13.38
N ASN A 40 -30.86 1.40 12.63
CA ASN A 40 -31.94 0.43 12.42
C ASN A 40 -32.05 0.03 10.94
N HIS A 41 -31.00 -0.64 10.43
CA HIS A 41 -30.98 -1.18 9.08
C HIS A 41 -30.31 -2.57 9.09
N ARG A 42 -30.39 -3.29 7.99
CA ARG A 42 -29.68 -4.56 7.85
C ARG A 42 -28.20 -4.28 7.60
N HIS A 43 -27.36 -4.55 8.60
CA HIS A 43 -25.92 -4.31 8.55
C HIS A 43 -25.21 -5.28 7.60
N ARG A 44 -24.14 -4.82 7.00
CA ARG A 44 -23.41 -5.59 5.98
C ARG A 44 -21.91 -5.38 6.10
N VAL A 45 -21.15 -6.48 5.93
CA VAL A 45 -19.70 -6.46 5.76
C VAL A 45 -19.32 -6.99 4.39
N VAL A 46 -18.32 -6.38 3.74
CA VAL A 46 -17.65 -6.91 2.55
C VAL A 46 -16.34 -7.56 2.98
N ILE A 47 -16.09 -8.81 2.59
CA ILE A 47 -14.84 -9.53 2.90
C ILE A 47 -14.17 -9.95 1.60
N GLY A 48 -12.97 -9.41 1.36
CA GLY A 48 -12.06 -9.85 0.30
C GLY A 48 -10.79 -10.46 0.88
N LYS A 49 -10.04 -11.14 0.03
CA LYS A 49 -8.77 -11.76 0.39
C LYS A 49 -7.80 -11.75 -0.78
N ASP A 50 -6.53 -11.98 -0.52
CA ASP A 50 -5.58 -12.36 -1.55
C ASP A 50 -5.59 -13.88 -1.81
N THR A 51 -4.57 -14.38 -2.47
CA THR A 51 -4.50 -15.77 -2.93
C THR A 51 -3.83 -16.73 -1.94
N ARG A 52 -3.46 -16.28 -0.74
CA ARG A 52 -2.80 -17.10 0.30
C ARG A 52 -3.66 -18.26 0.74
N LEU A 53 -3.03 -19.41 0.97
CA LEU A 53 -3.71 -20.60 1.48
C LEU A 53 -4.46 -20.32 2.79
N SER A 54 -3.86 -19.56 3.70
CA SER A 54 -4.45 -19.22 5.01
C SER A 54 -5.74 -18.39 4.91
N GLY A 55 -6.02 -17.77 3.76
CA GLY A 55 -7.29 -17.10 3.50
C GLY A 55 -8.49 -18.06 3.58
N TYR A 56 -8.31 -19.35 3.26
CA TYR A 56 -9.37 -20.37 3.40
C TYR A 56 -9.75 -20.66 4.87
N MET A 57 -8.86 -20.36 5.81
CA MET A 57 -9.12 -20.49 7.25
C MET A 57 -9.70 -19.20 7.83
N LEU A 58 -9.11 -18.07 7.47
CA LEU A 58 -9.42 -16.76 8.08
C LEU A 58 -10.78 -16.20 7.61
N GLU A 59 -11.08 -16.28 6.30
CA GLU A 59 -12.32 -15.77 5.71
C GLU A 59 -13.57 -16.42 6.34
N PRO A 60 -13.72 -17.75 6.41
CA PRO A 60 -14.88 -18.35 7.04
C PRO A 60 -14.95 -18.09 8.55
N ALA A 61 -13.83 -17.99 9.25
CA ALA A 61 -13.81 -17.65 10.67
C ALA A 61 -14.36 -16.24 10.91
N MET A 62 -13.90 -15.24 10.13
CA MET A 62 -14.44 -13.89 10.21
C MET A 62 -15.91 -13.82 9.80
N ALA A 63 -16.29 -14.52 8.73
CA ALA A 63 -17.69 -14.60 8.30
C ALA A 63 -18.61 -15.16 9.40
N ALA A 64 -18.16 -16.18 10.10
CA ALA A 64 -18.88 -16.72 11.26
C ALA A 64 -19.03 -15.69 12.38
N GLY A 65 -17.98 -14.92 12.69
CA GLY A 65 -18.01 -13.85 13.68
C GLY A 65 -19.05 -12.78 13.35
N PHE A 66 -19.03 -12.24 12.15
CA PHE A 66 -19.98 -11.22 11.69
C PHE A 66 -21.42 -11.75 11.63
N THR A 67 -21.63 -12.98 11.14
CA THR A 67 -22.97 -13.57 11.07
C THR A 67 -23.55 -13.84 12.46
N ALA A 68 -22.71 -14.24 13.42
CA ALA A 68 -23.12 -14.43 14.81
C ALA A 68 -23.58 -13.13 15.49
N MET A 69 -23.03 -12.00 15.05
CA MET A 69 -23.46 -10.66 15.49
C MET A 69 -24.69 -10.14 14.74
N GLY A 70 -25.19 -10.82 13.71
CA GLY A 70 -26.36 -10.40 12.93
C GLY A 70 -26.05 -9.63 11.65
N MET A 71 -24.78 -9.46 11.26
CA MET A 71 -24.39 -8.79 10.02
C MET A 71 -24.45 -9.73 8.81
N ASP A 72 -24.96 -9.25 7.69
CA ASP A 72 -24.84 -9.94 6.41
C ASP A 72 -23.43 -9.83 5.86
N VAL A 73 -22.87 -10.95 5.39
CA VAL A 73 -21.52 -11.04 4.84
C VAL A 73 -21.57 -11.16 3.33
N VAL A 74 -20.84 -10.28 2.63
CA VAL A 74 -20.65 -10.33 1.19
C VAL A 74 -19.20 -10.75 0.91
N LEU A 75 -19.03 -12.00 0.46
CA LEU A 75 -17.72 -12.56 0.09
C LEU A 75 -17.41 -12.19 -1.36
N VAL A 76 -16.27 -11.53 -1.59
CA VAL A 76 -15.86 -11.10 -2.94
C VAL A 76 -14.72 -11.93 -3.51
N GLY A 77 -14.16 -12.87 -2.73
CA GLY A 77 -13.06 -13.76 -3.15
C GLY A 77 -11.72 -13.04 -3.25
N PRO A 78 -10.78 -13.56 -4.07
CA PRO A 78 -9.52 -12.90 -4.32
C PRO A 78 -9.75 -11.60 -5.10
N MET A 79 -9.56 -10.48 -4.41
CA MET A 79 -9.75 -9.12 -4.95
C MET A 79 -8.70 -8.17 -4.37
N PRO A 80 -8.21 -7.19 -5.15
CA PRO A 80 -7.31 -6.14 -4.67
C PRO A 80 -7.82 -5.43 -3.42
N THR A 81 -6.91 -5.01 -2.54
CA THR A 81 -7.25 -4.16 -1.38
C THR A 81 -8.08 -2.94 -1.78
N PRO A 82 -7.70 -2.16 -2.82
CA PRO A 82 -8.52 -1.03 -3.26
C PRO A 82 -9.91 -1.43 -3.79
N ALA A 83 -10.07 -2.63 -4.33
CA ALA A 83 -11.38 -3.14 -4.73
C ALA A 83 -12.29 -3.38 -3.52
N VAL A 84 -11.76 -3.86 -2.41
CA VAL A 84 -12.52 -4.03 -1.17
C VAL A 84 -12.99 -2.67 -0.64
N ALA A 85 -12.11 -1.66 -0.62
CA ALA A 85 -12.47 -0.29 -0.23
C ALA A 85 -13.59 0.29 -1.12
N MET A 86 -13.45 0.14 -2.44
CA MET A 86 -14.45 0.58 -3.42
C MET A 86 -15.78 -0.15 -3.25
N LEU A 87 -15.77 -1.49 -3.10
CA LEU A 87 -16.98 -2.30 -2.94
C LEU A 87 -17.70 -2.01 -1.62
N THR A 88 -16.97 -1.71 -0.54
CA THR A 88 -17.55 -1.29 0.73
C THR A 88 -18.43 -0.06 0.56
N ARG A 89 -17.95 0.96 -0.16
CA ARG A 89 -18.69 2.16 -0.48
C ARG A 89 -19.86 1.87 -1.46
N SER A 90 -19.55 1.19 -2.57
CA SER A 90 -20.48 0.90 -3.65
C SER A 90 -21.69 0.08 -3.18
N LEU A 91 -21.48 -0.87 -2.29
CA LEU A 91 -22.52 -1.72 -1.71
C LEU A 91 -23.17 -1.12 -0.47
N ARG A 92 -22.74 0.08 -0.03
CA ARG A 92 -23.18 0.73 1.21
C ARG A 92 -23.04 -0.23 2.41
N ALA A 93 -21.90 -0.92 2.49
CA ALA A 93 -21.59 -1.77 3.61
C ALA A 93 -21.11 -0.94 4.80
N ASP A 94 -21.35 -1.43 6.01
CA ASP A 94 -20.94 -0.74 7.24
C ASP A 94 -19.45 -0.90 7.51
N ILE A 95 -18.85 -1.97 6.98
CA ILE A 95 -17.43 -2.27 7.14
C ILE A 95 -16.92 -3.10 5.96
N GLY A 96 -15.67 -2.89 5.59
CA GLY A 96 -14.90 -3.72 4.67
C GLY A 96 -13.77 -4.44 5.37
N VAL A 97 -13.47 -5.64 4.93
CA VAL A 97 -12.37 -6.46 5.44
C VAL A 97 -11.53 -6.96 4.29
N MET A 98 -10.21 -6.71 4.35
CA MET A 98 -9.25 -7.34 3.47
C MET A 98 -8.36 -8.29 4.26
N ILE A 99 -8.30 -9.55 3.80
CA ILE A 99 -7.44 -10.59 4.37
C ILE A 99 -6.20 -10.71 3.49
N SER A 100 -5.12 -10.05 3.89
CA SER A 100 -3.84 -10.01 3.17
C SER A 100 -2.71 -9.51 4.05
N ALA A 101 -1.49 -9.98 3.76
CA ALA A 101 -0.25 -9.41 4.27
C ALA A 101 0.55 -8.67 3.18
N SER A 102 -0.14 -8.12 2.15
CA SER A 102 0.44 -7.32 1.07
C SER A 102 1.63 -8.03 0.40
N HIS A 103 2.82 -7.46 0.49
CA HIS A 103 4.04 -7.94 -0.17
C HIS A 103 4.78 -9.09 0.55
N ASN A 104 4.33 -9.53 1.73
CA ASN A 104 4.95 -10.65 2.45
C ASN A 104 4.75 -11.97 1.70
N LEU A 105 5.56 -12.97 2.00
CA LEU A 105 5.39 -14.33 1.49
C LEU A 105 4.12 -14.98 2.06
N TYR A 106 3.71 -16.11 1.48
CA TYR A 106 2.47 -16.82 1.81
C TYR A 106 2.34 -17.27 3.27
N SER A 107 3.47 -17.43 3.96
CA SER A 107 3.52 -17.83 5.37
C SER A 107 2.88 -16.82 6.32
N ASP A 108 2.88 -15.56 5.93
CA ASP A 108 2.23 -14.50 6.69
C ASP A 108 0.82 -14.24 6.16
N ASN A 109 -0.03 -13.67 7.01
CA ASN A 109 -1.31 -13.08 6.61
C ASN A 109 -1.64 -11.86 7.46
N GLY A 110 -2.72 -11.16 7.11
CA GLY A 110 -3.17 -9.97 7.84
C GLY A 110 -4.67 -9.74 7.70
N ILE A 111 -5.19 -8.85 8.52
CA ILE A 111 -6.57 -8.39 8.50
C ILE A 111 -6.55 -6.87 8.52
N LYS A 112 -7.04 -6.25 7.45
CA LYS A 112 -7.20 -4.80 7.32
C LYS A 112 -8.70 -4.46 7.36
N LEU A 113 -9.08 -3.43 8.09
CA LEU A 113 -10.47 -3.01 8.25
C LEU A 113 -10.69 -1.63 7.60
N PHE A 114 -11.81 -1.50 6.89
CA PHE A 114 -12.22 -0.28 6.19
C PHE A 114 -13.58 0.18 6.70
N GLY A 115 -13.73 1.46 6.99
CA GLY A 115 -15.00 2.07 7.34
C GLY A 115 -15.98 2.13 6.15
N PRO A 116 -17.23 2.55 6.39
CA PRO A 116 -18.25 2.68 5.35
C PRO A 116 -17.90 3.73 4.28
N ASP A 117 -16.98 4.63 4.59
CA ASP A 117 -16.39 5.61 3.68
C ASP A 117 -15.27 5.04 2.80
N GLY A 118 -14.88 3.78 3.02
CA GLY A 118 -13.83 3.08 2.29
C GLY A 118 -12.40 3.42 2.74
N TYR A 119 -12.23 4.22 3.77
CA TYR A 119 -10.91 4.46 4.37
C TYR A 119 -10.59 3.41 5.42
N LYS A 120 -9.28 3.15 5.63
CA LYS A 120 -8.83 2.34 6.77
C LYS A 120 -9.32 2.96 8.07
N LEU A 121 -9.61 2.12 9.07
CA LEU A 121 -10.05 2.59 10.38
C LEU A 121 -8.95 3.40 11.06
N SER A 122 -9.36 4.42 11.82
CA SER A 122 -8.42 5.18 12.65
C SER A 122 -7.84 4.35 13.78
N ASP A 123 -6.70 4.80 14.32
CA ASP A 123 -6.04 4.16 15.47
C ASP A 123 -6.98 4.02 16.68
N ASP A 124 -7.84 5.00 16.92
CA ASP A 124 -8.80 4.98 18.03
C ASP A 124 -9.87 3.90 17.81
N MET A 125 -10.37 3.77 16.57
CA MET A 125 -11.35 2.73 16.23
C MET A 125 -10.73 1.33 16.29
N GLU A 126 -9.51 1.14 15.84
CA GLU A 126 -8.78 -0.13 15.97
C GLU A 126 -8.52 -0.49 17.43
N ALA A 127 -8.16 0.48 18.27
CA ALA A 127 -7.97 0.29 19.71
C ALA A 127 -9.30 -0.07 20.42
N GLU A 128 -10.43 0.52 20.00
CA GLU A 128 -11.75 0.17 20.49
C GLU A 128 -12.10 -1.27 20.12
N ILE A 129 -11.92 -1.69 18.87
CA ILE A 129 -12.12 -3.08 18.44
C ILE A 129 -11.23 -4.02 19.24
N GLU A 130 -9.94 -3.69 19.41
CA GLU A 130 -9.00 -4.52 20.17
C GLU A 130 -9.46 -4.72 21.63
N SER A 131 -9.99 -3.68 22.25
CA SER A 131 -10.52 -3.78 23.62
C SER A 131 -11.72 -4.73 23.73
N LEU A 132 -12.46 -4.93 22.65
CA LEU A 132 -13.61 -5.83 22.58
C LEU A 132 -13.21 -7.29 22.28
N ILE A 133 -12.06 -7.53 21.64
CA ILE A 133 -11.62 -8.88 21.23
C ILE A 133 -11.47 -9.82 22.44
N ASP A 134 -10.92 -9.33 23.54
CA ASP A 134 -10.75 -10.10 24.78
C ASP A 134 -12.03 -10.18 25.64
N GLY A 135 -13.09 -9.48 25.20
CA GLY A 135 -14.36 -9.43 25.90
C GLY A 135 -15.15 -10.73 25.84
N ASN A 136 -16.17 -10.82 26.69
CA ASN A 136 -17.18 -11.87 26.63
C ASN A 136 -18.36 -11.36 25.82
N PHE A 137 -18.73 -12.09 24.76
CA PHE A 137 -19.88 -11.78 23.91
C PHE A 137 -21.19 -12.47 24.37
N ASP A 138 -21.20 -13.10 25.54
CA ASP A 138 -22.40 -13.73 26.09
C ASP A 138 -23.52 -12.70 26.26
N GLY A 139 -24.67 -12.98 25.64
CA GLY A 139 -25.82 -12.07 25.63
C GLY A 139 -25.78 -10.95 24.61
N GLU A 140 -24.70 -10.84 23.80
CA GLU A 140 -24.58 -9.85 22.73
C GLU A 140 -24.74 -10.46 21.33
N LEU A 141 -24.80 -11.79 21.24
CA LEU A 141 -25.02 -12.50 19.98
C LEU A 141 -26.45 -12.28 19.49
N ALA A 142 -26.59 -12.25 18.16
CA ALA A 142 -27.89 -12.13 17.52
C ALA A 142 -28.80 -13.31 17.88
N GLY A 143 -30.09 -13.04 18.08
CA GLY A 143 -31.10 -14.08 18.23
C GLY A 143 -31.17 -14.98 17.00
N SER A 144 -31.66 -16.19 17.13
CA SER A 144 -31.70 -17.20 16.07
C SER A 144 -32.40 -16.72 14.78
N ALA A 145 -33.38 -15.81 14.91
CA ALA A 145 -34.09 -15.20 13.78
C ALA A 145 -33.33 -13.98 13.17
N GLU A 146 -32.32 -13.46 13.84
CA GLU A 146 -31.61 -12.24 13.50
C GLU A 146 -30.19 -12.50 12.99
N LEU A 147 -29.78 -13.77 12.93
CA LEU A 147 -28.46 -14.15 12.38
C LEU A 147 -28.22 -13.55 11.00
N GLY A 148 -26.97 -13.15 10.75
CA GLY A 148 -26.51 -12.71 9.44
C GLY A 148 -26.52 -13.83 8.40
N ARG A 149 -26.43 -13.46 7.12
CA ARG A 149 -26.36 -14.38 5.99
C ARG A 149 -25.10 -14.11 5.17
N ALA A 150 -24.30 -15.15 4.96
CA ALA A 150 -23.17 -15.04 4.04
C ALA A 150 -23.60 -15.36 2.61
N LYS A 151 -23.16 -14.52 1.66
CA LYS A 151 -23.35 -14.75 0.22
C LYS A 151 -22.11 -14.36 -0.56
N ARG A 152 -21.85 -15.02 -1.67
CA ARG A 152 -20.83 -14.62 -2.62
C ARG A 152 -21.37 -13.57 -3.58
N LEU A 153 -20.55 -12.60 -3.95
CA LEU A 153 -20.81 -11.62 -5.00
C LEU A 153 -20.03 -12.05 -6.25
N ASP A 154 -20.73 -12.64 -7.21
CA ASP A 154 -20.06 -13.25 -8.37
C ASP A 154 -19.59 -12.22 -9.40
N ASP A 155 -20.15 -11.01 -9.41
CA ASP A 155 -19.79 -9.92 -10.32
C ASP A 155 -18.77 -8.92 -9.73
N ALA A 156 -18.14 -9.24 -8.59
CA ALA A 156 -17.19 -8.35 -7.92
C ALA A 156 -16.00 -7.96 -8.82
N GLU A 157 -15.45 -8.94 -9.57
CA GLU A 157 -14.34 -8.73 -10.50
C GLU A 157 -14.74 -7.70 -11.59
N GLY A 158 -15.89 -7.90 -12.24
CA GLY A 158 -16.38 -7.01 -13.29
C GLY A 158 -16.67 -5.59 -12.78
N ARG A 159 -17.19 -5.45 -11.55
CA ARG A 159 -17.41 -4.13 -10.93
C ARG A 159 -16.13 -3.35 -10.74
N TYR A 160 -15.07 -4.00 -10.28
CA TYR A 160 -13.76 -3.35 -10.09
C TYR A 160 -13.09 -3.05 -11.44
N ILE A 161 -13.13 -3.97 -12.40
CA ILE A 161 -12.61 -3.73 -13.76
C ILE A 161 -13.28 -2.49 -14.38
N GLU A 162 -14.59 -2.41 -14.36
CA GLU A 162 -15.32 -1.25 -14.87
C GLU A 162 -15.00 0.04 -14.10
N PHE A 163 -14.86 -0.04 -12.77
CA PHE A 163 -14.46 1.09 -11.96
C PHE A 163 -13.08 1.61 -12.37
N VAL A 164 -12.09 0.74 -12.47
CA VAL A 164 -10.72 1.09 -12.86
C VAL A 164 -10.66 1.68 -14.27
N LYS A 165 -11.32 1.05 -15.24
CA LYS A 165 -11.37 1.56 -16.63
C LYS A 165 -12.02 2.94 -16.73
N ASN A 166 -13.01 3.23 -15.87
CA ASN A 166 -13.65 4.54 -15.85
C ASN A 166 -12.77 5.67 -15.28
N THR A 167 -11.62 5.35 -14.63
CA THR A 167 -10.62 6.35 -14.25
C THR A 167 -9.74 6.76 -15.42
N PHE A 168 -9.58 5.89 -16.42
CA PHE A 168 -8.80 6.17 -17.62
C PHE A 168 -9.50 7.23 -18.49
N PRO A 169 -8.75 8.18 -19.08
CA PRO A 169 -9.36 9.28 -19.80
C PRO A 169 -10.28 8.83 -20.94
N ARG A 170 -11.48 9.40 -21.01
CA ARG A 170 -12.47 9.04 -22.02
C ARG A 170 -11.93 9.20 -23.44
N GLY A 171 -12.11 8.18 -24.26
CA GLY A 171 -11.65 8.15 -25.66
C GLY A 171 -10.17 7.80 -25.81
N MET A 172 -9.42 7.70 -24.75
CA MET A 172 -8.05 7.18 -24.78
C MET A 172 -8.07 5.64 -24.76
N ARG A 173 -7.15 5.02 -25.48
CA ARG A 173 -7.03 3.56 -25.60
C ARG A 173 -5.55 3.17 -25.49
N LEU A 174 -5.31 1.91 -25.19
CA LEU A 174 -3.99 1.31 -25.11
C LEU A 174 -3.61 0.53 -26.39
N ASP A 175 -4.36 0.73 -27.48
CA ASP A 175 -4.08 0.04 -28.76
C ASP A 175 -2.65 0.29 -29.23
N GLY A 176 -1.96 -0.77 -29.59
CA GLY A 176 -0.58 -0.74 -30.03
C GLY A 176 0.47 -0.80 -28.94
N LEU A 177 0.07 -0.67 -27.65
CA LEU A 177 0.98 -0.86 -26.52
C LEU A 177 1.04 -2.33 -26.11
N ARG A 178 2.24 -2.85 -25.98
CA ARG A 178 2.56 -4.17 -25.41
C ARG A 178 3.02 -3.99 -23.96
N ILE A 179 2.30 -4.58 -23.02
CA ILE A 179 2.49 -4.38 -21.57
C ILE A 179 2.78 -5.71 -20.89
N ALA A 180 3.95 -5.84 -20.24
CA ALA A 180 4.22 -6.94 -19.33
C ALA A 180 3.66 -6.60 -17.95
N ILE A 181 2.71 -7.42 -17.44
CA ILE A 181 2.13 -7.19 -16.11
C ILE A 181 2.37 -8.36 -15.18
N ASP A 182 3.06 -8.11 -14.09
CA ASP A 182 3.30 -9.06 -13.00
C ASP A 182 2.32 -8.80 -11.86
N CYS A 183 1.42 -9.75 -11.66
CA CYS A 183 0.39 -9.71 -10.62
C CYS A 183 0.82 -10.40 -9.31
N ALA A 184 2.11 -10.71 -9.13
CA ALA A 184 2.67 -11.31 -7.92
C ALA A 184 2.02 -12.65 -7.50
N ASN A 185 1.32 -13.37 -8.39
CA ASN A 185 0.38 -14.44 -8.05
C ASN A 185 -0.63 -14.03 -6.95
N GLY A 186 -0.94 -12.75 -6.88
CA GLY A 186 -1.75 -12.09 -5.86
C GLY A 186 -3.19 -11.82 -6.30
N ALA A 187 -3.84 -10.92 -5.59
CA ALA A 187 -5.26 -10.62 -5.70
C ALA A 187 -5.69 -10.04 -7.06
N ALA A 188 -4.75 -9.40 -7.78
CA ALA A 188 -5.03 -8.78 -9.08
C ALA A 188 -4.85 -9.73 -10.28
N TYR A 189 -4.54 -11.02 -10.06
CA TYR A 189 -4.15 -11.97 -11.11
C TYR A 189 -5.13 -12.11 -12.29
N LYS A 190 -6.41 -11.80 -12.08
CA LYS A 190 -7.43 -11.77 -13.13
C LYS A 190 -7.76 -10.35 -13.56
N VAL A 191 -8.03 -9.46 -12.58
CA VAL A 191 -8.62 -8.15 -12.86
C VAL A 191 -7.66 -7.22 -13.58
N ALA A 192 -6.35 -7.27 -13.29
CA ALA A 192 -5.39 -6.35 -13.88
C ALA A 192 -5.09 -6.68 -15.37
N PRO A 193 -4.77 -7.93 -15.75
CA PRO A 193 -4.62 -8.28 -17.16
C PRO A 193 -5.90 -8.01 -17.97
N THR A 194 -7.07 -8.30 -17.39
CA THR A 194 -8.35 -8.10 -18.07
C THR A 194 -8.61 -6.60 -18.32
N ALA A 195 -8.40 -5.74 -17.32
CA ALA A 195 -8.61 -4.30 -17.47
C ALA A 195 -7.72 -3.69 -18.56
N LEU A 196 -6.44 -4.07 -18.61
CA LEU A 196 -5.51 -3.61 -19.64
C LEU A 196 -5.89 -4.10 -21.03
N TRP A 197 -6.29 -5.38 -21.15
CA TRP A 197 -6.75 -5.97 -22.40
C TRP A 197 -8.04 -5.30 -22.91
N GLU A 198 -9.02 -5.05 -22.05
CA GLU A 198 -10.25 -4.37 -22.42
C GLU A 198 -10.03 -2.92 -22.85
N LEU A 199 -8.97 -2.27 -22.38
CA LEU A 199 -8.54 -0.94 -22.83
C LEU A 199 -7.75 -0.99 -24.16
N GLY A 200 -7.40 -2.17 -24.68
CA GLY A 200 -6.79 -2.37 -26.00
C GLY A 200 -5.32 -2.79 -25.99
N ALA A 201 -4.69 -2.98 -24.83
CA ALA A 201 -3.29 -3.39 -24.75
C ALA A 201 -3.07 -4.83 -25.20
N GLU A 202 -1.90 -5.11 -25.82
CA GLU A 202 -1.34 -6.43 -25.92
C GLU A 202 -0.69 -6.80 -24.57
N VAL A 203 -1.28 -7.73 -23.83
CA VAL A 203 -0.89 -8.04 -22.45
C VAL A 203 -0.02 -9.29 -22.39
N ILE A 204 1.15 -9.18 -21.72
CA ILE A 204 2.01 -10.31 -21.35
C ILE A 204 1.82 -10.54 -19.85
N PRO A 205 0.93 -11.49 -19.45
CA PRO A 205 0.62 -11.72 -18.04
C PRO A 205 1.70 -12.56 -17.36
N LEU A 206 2.17 -12.11 -16.20
CA LEU A 206 3.14 -12.77 -15.33
C LEU A 206 2.57 -12.86 -13.92
N GLY A 207 2.96 -13.88 -13.15
CA GLY A 207 2.44 -14.05 -11.79
C GLY A 207 0.92 -14.14 -11.73
N VAL A 208 0.29 -14.90 -12.62
CA VAL A 208 -1.17 -15.04 -12.76
C VAL A 208 -1.69 -16.46 -12.51
N ASP A 209 -0.87 -17.35 -11.97
CA ASP A 209 -1.23 -18.74 -11.64
C ASP A 209 -1.04 -19.02 -10.13
N PRO A 210 -1.90 -18.43 -9.28
CA PRO A 210 -1.78 -18.58 -7.83
C PRO A 210 -2.12 -20.00 -7.37
N ASN A 211 -1.25 -20.57 -6.52
CA ASN A 211 -1.44 -21.91 -5.95
C ASN A 211 -1.56 -21.91 -4.40
N GLY A 212 -1.66 -20.73 -3.79
CA GLY A 212 -1.74 -20.56 -2.34
C GLY A 212 -0.40 -20.39 -1.63
N PHE A 213 0.72 -20.71 -2.30
CA PHE A 213 2.08 -20.71 -1.73
C PHE A 213 3.07 -19.81 -2.48
N ASN A 214 2.71 -19.33 -3.65
CA ASN A 214 3.62 -18.62 -4.56
C ASN A 214 3.40 -17.11 -4.65
N ILE A 215 2.50 -16.54 -3.85
CA ILE A 215 2.29 -15.09 -3.80
C ILE A 215 3.59 -14.36 -3.40
N ASN A 216 3.97 -13.33 -4.16
CA ASN A 216 5.19 -12.53 -4.00
C ASN A 216 6.52 -13.32 -4.05
N LYS A 217 6.49 -14.58 -4.43
CA LYS A 217 7.69 -15.43 -4.45
C LYS A 217 8.44 -15.26 -5.77
N GLY A 218 9.47 -14.42 -5.75
CA GLY A 218 10.28 -14.12 -6.94
C GLY A 218 9.52 -13.41 -8.05
N CYS A 219 8.47 -12.67 -7.70
CA CYS A 219 7.63 -11.90 -8.60
C CYS A 219 7.02 -10.70 -7.86
N GLY A 220 6.37 -9.81 -8.60
CA GLY A 220 5.69 -8.63 -8.10
C GLY A 220 6.62 -7.47 -7.74
N SER A 221 6.07 -6.44 -7.09
CA SER A 221 6.75 -5.15 -6.85
C SER A 221 7.98 -5.24 -5.94
N THR A 222 8.11 -6.29 -5.13
CA THR A 222 9.30 -6.52 -4.29
C THR A 222 10.36 -7.40 -4.95
N SER A 223 10.08 -7.96 -6.13
CA SER A 223 10.99 -8.83 -6.90
C SER A 223 10.77 -8.64 -8.40
N THR A 224 11.13 -7.47 -8.91
CA THR A 224 10.78 -6.98 -10.25
C THR A 224 11.56 -7.62 -11.41
N ALA A 225 12.57 -8.44 -11.12
CA ALA A 225 13.43 -9.05 -12.14
C ALA A 225 12.64 -9.87 -13.19
N LEU A 226 11.56 -10.55 -12.76
CA LEU A 226 10.69 -11.30 -13.68
C LEU A 226 10.05 -10.36 -14.71
N MET A 227 9.47 -9.27 -14.28
CA MET A 227 8.82 -8.27 -15.12
C MET A 227 9.84 -7.56 -16.02
N GLN A 228 10.98 -7.09 -15.48
CA GLN A 228 12.04 -6.42 -16.25
C GLN A 228 12.60 -7.32 -17.36
N ASN A 229 12.80 -8.62 -17.06
CA ASN A 229 13.25 -9.59 -18.06
C ASN A 229 12.19 -9.83 -19.14
N ALA A 230 10.91 -9.89 -18.77
CA ALA A 230 9.83 -10.05 -19.72
C ALA A 230 9.72 -8.85 -20.66
N VAL A 231 9.87 -7.61 -20.15
CA VAL A 231 9.93 -6.39 -21.00
C VAL A 231 11.01 -6.55 -22.07
N ARG A 232 12.24 -6.84 -21.67
CA ARG A 232 13.37 -7.00 -22.62
C ARG A 232 13.18 -8.16 -23.59
N THR A 233 12.68 -9.30 -23.10
CA THR A 233 12.56 -10.54 -23.91
C THR A 233 11.46 -10.43 -24.96
N HIS A 234 10.35 -9.80 -24.61
CA HIS A 234 9.17 -9.70 -25.48
C HIS A 234 9.09 -8.36 -26.22
N GLY A 235 10.04 -7.44 -25.98
CA GLY A 235 10.01 -6.10 -26.57
C GLY A 235 8.74 -5.35 -26.15
N ALA A 236 8.39 -5.41 -24.86
CA ALA A 236 7.24 -4.69 -24.34
C ALA A 236 7.57 -3.19 -24.21
N ASP A 237 6.58 -2.33 -24.41
CA ASP A 237 6.73 -0.88 -24.29
C ASP A 237 6.90 -0.45 -22.84
N LEU A 238 6.39 -1.27 -21.89
CA LEU A 238 6.63 -1.09 -20.46
C LEU A 238 6.27 -2.36 -19.69
N GLY A 239 6.76 -2.42 -18.44
CA GLY A 239 6.38 -3.43 -17.46
C GLY A 239 5.67 -2.83 -16.27
N ILE A 240 4.69 -3.53 -15.72
CA ILE A 240 3.96 -3.17 -14.51
C ILE A 240 4.14 -4.31 -13.51
N ALA A 241 4.57 -4.02 -12.27
CA ALA A 241 4.63 -4.99 -11.19
C ALA A 241 3.78 -4.53 -10.02
N LEU A 242 2.77 -5.33 -9.69
CA LEU A 242 1.91 -5.13 -8.52
C LEU A 242 2.44 -5.97 -7.35
N ASP A 243 2.03 -5.68 -6.12
CA ASP A 243 2.23 -6.57 -4.98
C ASP A 243 1.03 -7.50 -4.76
N GLY A 244 1.12 -8.34 -3.72
CA GLY A 244 0.15 -9.43 -3.50
C GLY A 244 -1.30 -8.99 -3.34
N ASP A 245 -1.58 -7.79 -2.84
CA ASP A 245 -2.93 -7.23 -2.74
C ASP A 245 -3.15 -5.98 -3.61
N ALA A 246 -2.19 -5.71 -4.49
CA ALA A 246 -2.24 -4.72 -5.57
C ALA A 246 -2.50 -3.28 -5.10
N ASP A 247 -2.11 -2.95 -3.86
CA ASP A 247 -2.13 -1.59 -3.37
C ASP A 247 -0.85 -0.82 -3.73
N ARG A 248 0.15 -1.51 -4.33
CA ARG A 248 1.43 -0.96 -4.80
C ARG A 248 1.68 -1.28 -6.26
N VAL A 249 2.44 -0.39 -6.92
CA VAL A 249 2.92 -0.57 -8.30
C VAL A 249 4.34 -0.04 -8.47
N LEU A 250 5.15 -0.78 -9.20
CA LEU A 250 6.39 -0.30 -9.83
C LEU A 250 6.28 -0.50 -11.34
N ILE A 251 6.91 0.39 -12.09
CA ILE A 251 6.90 0.34 -13.56
C ILE A 251 8.33 0.19 -14.06
N ALA A 252 8.54 -0.61 -15.11
CA ALA A 252 9.76 -0.62 -15.88
C ALA A 252 9.52 0.03 -17.25
N ASP A 253 10.48 0.81 -17.70
CA ASP A 253 10.48 1.35 -19.05
C ASP A 253 10.76 0.26 -20.10
N GLU A 254 10.74 0.59 -21.37
CA GLU A 254 11.00 -0.31 -22.50
C GLU A 254 12.41 -0.92 -22.51
N MET A 255 13.35 -0.34 -21.74
CA MET A 255 14.69 -0.89 -21.53
C MET A 255 14.73 -1.88 -20.33
N GLY A 256 13.63 -2.00 -19.61
CA GLY A 256 13.52 -2.79 -18.39
C GLY A 256 14.15 -2.12 -17.18
N GLU A 257 14.34 -0.81 -17.19
CA GLU A 257 14.82 -0.04 -16.05
C GLU A 257 13.66 0.47 -15.20
N LEU A 258 13.80 0.40 -13.88
CA LEU A 258 12.72 0.71 -12.96
C LEU A 258 12.46 2.21 -12.82
N LEU A 259 11.19 2.53 -12.70
CA LEU A 259 10.62 3.79 -12.22
C LEU A 259 9.94 3.50 -10.89
N ASP A 260 10.46 4.05 -9.81
CA ASP A 260 9.90 3.87 -8.47
C ASP A 260 8.69 4.78 -8.20
N GLY A 261 8.07 4.62 -7.03
CA GLY A 261 6.90 5.40 -6.66
C GLY A 261 7.11 6.91 -6.68
N ASP A 262 8.33 7.39 -6.39
CA ASP A 262 8.65 8.82 -6.43
C ASP A 262 8.61 9.36 -7.87
N GLN A 263 9.16 8.60 -8.85
CA GLN A 263 9.09 8.97 -10.28
C GLN A 263 7.63 8.94 -10.78
N LEU A 264 6.86 7.91 -10.38
CA LEU A 264 5.46 7.79 -10.78
C LEU A 264 4.61 8.93 -10.22
N MET A 265 4.80 9.28 -8.94
CA MET A 265 4.12 10.43 -8.32
C MET A 265 4.50 11.74 -9.01
N ALA A 266 5.78 11.94 -9.35
CA ALA A 266 6.24 13.13 -10.09
C ALA A 266 5.56 13.24 -11.46
N MET A 267 5.45 12.13 -12.21
CA MET A 267 4.77 12.09 -13.50
C MET A 267 3.31 12.51 -13.40
N VAL A 268 2.58 11.90 -12.48
CA VAL A 268 1.14 12.17 -12.30
C VAL A 268 0.93 13.59 -11.78
N ALA A 269 1.73 14.04 -10.81
CA ALA A 269 1.64 15.38 -10.24
C ALA A 269 1.87 16.48 -11.28
N GLU A 270 2.92 16.35 -12.11
CA GLU A 270 3.17 17.29 -13.20
C GLU A 270 2.02 17.31 -14.21
N SER A 271 1.50 16.12 -14.59
CA SER A 271 0.37 16.02 -15.52
C SER A 271 -0.90 16.66 -14.96
N TRP A 272 -1.22 16.41 -13.70
CA TRP A 272 -2.40 16.98 -13.05
C TRP A 272 -2.24 18.47 -12.79
N HIS A 273 -1.04 18.92 -12.44
CA HIS A 273 -0.74 20.35 -12.30
C HIS A 273 -0.97 21.12 -13.63
N ARG A 274 -0.42 20.60 -14.74
CA ARG A 274 -0.64 21.20 -16.07
C ARG A 274 -2.09 21.19 -16.54
N ALA A 275 -2.88 20.24 -16.05
CA ALA A 275 -4.31 20.11 -16.35
C ALA A 275 -5.21 20.85 -15.37
N ASP A 276 -4.66 21.62 -14.42
CA ASP A 276 -5.39 22.31 -13.35
C ASP A 276 -6.27 21.37 -12.49
N ARG A 277 -5.78 20.13 -12.28
CA ARG A 277 -6.44 19.08 -11.50
C ARG A 277 -5.82 18.86 -10.13
N LEU A 278 -4.54 19.24 -9.97
CA LEU A 278 -3.82 19.03 -8.73
C LEU A 278 -4.38 19.93 -7.62
N ARG A 279 -4.74 19.33 -6.49
CA ARG A 279 -5.20 20.04 -5.30
C ARG A 279 -4.14 20.02 -4.20
N GLY A 280 -4.26 20.94 -3.22
CA GLY A 280 -3.36 21.06 -2.09
C GLY A 280 -2.03 21.76 -2.39
N GLY A 281 -1.78 22.16 -3.65
CA GLY A 281 -0.54 22.85 -4.04
C GLY A 281 0.69 21.96 -4.14
N GLY A 282 0.54 20.64 -4.12
CA GLY A 282 1.65 19.70 -4.17
C GLY A 282 1.22 18.25 -3.97
N ILE A 283 2.11 17.42 -3.43
CA ILE A 283 1.83 16.03 -3.09
C ILE A 283 2.23 15.70 -1.65
N VAL A 284 1.64 14.63 -1.11
CA VAL A 284 1.97 14.12 0.22
C VAL A 284 2.74 12.82 0.10
N ALA A 285 3.95 12.75 0.67
CA ALA A 285 4.73 11.52 0.68
C ALA A 285 5.27 11.21 2.09
N THR A 286 5.98 10.11 2.25
CA THR A 286 6.62 9.81 3.54
C THR A 286 8.02 10.43 3.62
N VAL A 287 8.57 10.44 4.82
CA VAL A 287 9.97 10.85 5.05
C VAL A 287 10.99 10.00 4.27
N MET A 288 10.58 8.91 3.64
CA MET A 288 11.46 8.05 2.82
C MET A 288 11.61 8.52 1.38
N SER A 289 10.69 9.37 0.87
CA SER A 289 10.77 9.88 -0.49
C SER A 289 12.02 10.72 -0.72
N ASN A 290 12.62 10.54 -1.91
CA ASN A 290 13.90 11.13 -2.27
C ASN A 290 13.85 12.66 -2.36
N MET A 291 14.93 13.35 -1.97
CA MET A 291 15.05 14.80 -2.09
C MET A 291 15.00 15.27 -3.56
N GLY A 292 15.42 14.43 -4.51
CA GLY A 292 15.27 14.72 -5.92
C GLY A 292 13.82 14.99 -6.33
N LEU A 293 12.86 14.27 -5.74
CA LEU A 293 11.44 14.54 -5.91
C LEU A 293 11.05 15.94 -5.40
N GLU A 294 11.54 16.32 -4.21
CA GLU A 294 11.28 17.64 -3.62
C GLU A 294 11.83 18.77 -4.50
N HIS A 295 13.07 18.64 -4.96
CA HIS A 295 13.70 19.61 -5.87
C HIS A 295 12.92 19.72 -7.20
N TYR A 296 12.48 18.59 -7.75
CA TYR A 296 11.71 18.58 -8.99
C TYR A 296 10.37 19.30 -8.84
N LEU A 297 9.62 18.97 -7.78
CA LEU A 297 8.34 19.60 -7.50
C LEU A 297 8.50 21.09 -7.19
N GLY A 298 9.51 21.47 -6.41
CA GLY A 298 9.84 22.86 -6.14
C GLY A 298 10.14 23.66 -7.43
N GLY A 299 10.78 23.04 -8.42
CA GLY A 299 10.98 23.62 -9.76
C GLY A 299 9.69 23.88 -10.54
N LEU A 300 8.60 23.18 -10.19
CA LEU A 300 7.25 23.38 -10.73
C LEU A 300 6.40 24.34 -9.87
N GLY A 301 6.92 24.84 -8.76
CA GLY A 301 6.17 25.63 -7.77
C GLY A 301 5.21 24.80 -6.92
N LEU A 302 5.50 23.50 -6.75
CA LEU A 302 4.73 22.55 -5.97
C LEU A 302 5.48 22.14 -4.70
N ASP A 303 4.73 21.87 -3.64
CA ASP A 303 5.26 21.40 -2.38
C ASP A 303 5.33 19.87 -2.28
N LEU A 304 6.38 19.35 -1.64
CA LEU A 304 6.43 17.97 -1.13
C LEU A 304 6.20 17.98 0.38
N ILE A 305 5.03 17.55 0.80
CA ILE A 305 4.72 17.37 2.22
C ILE A 305 5.19 15.99 2.67
N ARG A 306 5.98 15.93 3.74
CA ARG A 306 6.49 14.67 4.30
C ARG A 306 5.76 14.28 5.58
N THR A 307 5.21 13.08 5.62
CA THR A 307 4.63 12.44 6.80
C THR A 307 5.53 11.34 7.34
N GLN A 308 5.17 10.78 8.48
CA GLN A 308 5.79 9.55 8.97
C GLN A 308 5.55 8.38 7.98
N VAL A 309 6.38 7.33 8.08
CA VAL A 309 6.23 6.12 7.26
C VAL A 309 4.94 5.39 7.62
N GLY A 310 4.16 5.09 6.60
CA GLY A 310 2.87 4.43 6.67
C GLY A 310 1.82 5.20 5.87
N ASP A 311 1.13 4.49 4.99
CA ASP A 311 0.12 5.04 4.09
C ASP A 311 -1.02 5.76 4.85
N ARG A 312 -1.35 5.30 6.05
CA ARG A 312 -2.33 5.95 6.93
C ARG A 312 -2.02 7.42 7.17
N TYR A 313 -0.77 7.77 7.52
CA TYR A 313 -0.39 9.16 7.78
C TYR A 313 -0.45 10.02 6.53
N VAL A 314 -0.13 9.42 5.36
CA VAL A 314 -0.29 10.08 4.07
C VAL A 314 -1.76 10.39 3.82
N VAL A 315 -2.65 9.40 3.95
CA VAL A 315 -4.10 9.55 3.74
C VAL A 315 -4.72 10.56 4.70
N GLU A 316 -4.37 10.51 5.99
CA GLU A 316 -4.88 11.44 7.00
C GLU A 316 -4.51 12.89 6.68
N TYR A 317 -3.27 13.13 6.26
CA TYR A 317 -2.83 14.46 5.84
C TYR A 317 -3.55 14.92 4.57
N MET A 318 -3.63 14.05 3.55
CA MET A 318 -4.34 14.34 2.30
C MET A 318 -5.80 14.75 2.56
N ARG A 319 -6.50 14.01 3.42
CA ARG A 319 -7.91 14.31 3.77
C ARG A 319 -8.08 15.63 4.50
N ARG A 320 -7.17 15.94 5.43
CA ARG A 320 -7.25 17.14 6.24
C ARG A 320 -6.98 18.41 5.45
N GLU A 321 -6.03 18.35 4.53
CA GLU A 321 -5.52 19.51 3.78
C GLU A 321 -5.92 19.50 2.30
N ASP A 322 -6.87 18.64 1.90
CA ASP A 322 -7.41 18.50 0.54
C ASP A 322 -6.37 18.24 -0.55
N PHE A 323 -5.36 17.42 -0.28
CA PHE A 323 -4.46 16.91 -1.30
C PHE A 323 -5.09 15.73 -2.04
N ASN A 324 -4.88 15.63 -3.35
CA ASN A 324 -5.43 14.52 -4.13
C ASN A 324 -4.38 13.55 -4.69
N ILE A 325 -3.09 13.81 -4.49
CA ILE A 325 -1.99 12.87 -4.79
C ILE A 325 -1.15 12.67 -3.53
N GLY A 326 -0.89 11.42 -3.20
CA GLY A 326 0.07 11.06 -2.17
C GLY A 326 0.57 9.64 -2.34
N GLY A 327 1.61 9.27 -1.58
CA GLY A 327 2.10 7.90 -1.63
C GLY A 327 3.47 7.71 -1.02
N GLU A 328 4.10 6.62 -1.41
CA GLU A 328 5.39 6.17 -0.92
C GLU A 328 6.30 5.77 -2.09
N GLN A 329 7.61 5.91 -1.93
CA GLN A 329 8.60 5.43 -2.88
C GLN A 329 8.43 3.93 -3.24
N SER A 330 7.89 3.15 -2.31
CA SER A 330 7.58 1.72 -2.50
C SER A 330 6.49 1.44 -3.54
N GLY A 331 5.88 2.49 -4.11
CA GLY A 331 4.83 2.38 -5.12
C GLY A 331 3.41 2.33 -4.58
N HIS A 332 3.19 2.53 -3.28
CA HIS A 332 1.86 2.74 -2.71
C HIS A 332 1.40 4.16 -3.06
N ILE A 333 0.62 4.30 -4.13
CA ILE A 333 0.20 5.60 -4.68
C ILE A 333 -1.31 5.76 -4.49
N ILE A 334 -1.69 6.87 -3.87
CA ILE A 334 -3.06 7.23 -3.56
C ILE A 334 -3.48 8.38 -4.47
N LEU A 335 -4.50 8.14 -5.28
CA LEU A 335 -5.14 9.14 -6.14
C LEU A 335 -6.55 9.37 -5.61
N ASN A 336 -6.70 10.31 -4.68
CA ASN A 336 -7.90 10.50 -3.87
C ASN A 336 -9.14 10.92 -4.66
N ASP A 337 -8.96 11.39 -5.90
CA ASP A 337 -10.08 11.62 -6.83
C ASP A 337 -10.78 10.33 -7.25
N TYR A 338 -10.11 9.18 -7.12
CA TYR A 338 -10.60 7.90 -7.57
C TYR A 338 -10.83 6.91 -6.41
N ASN A 339 -9.81 6.71 -5.57
CA ASN A 339 -9.90 5.72 -4.51
C ASN A 339 -9.37 6.27 -3.17
N THR A 340 -9.76 5.63 -2.07
CA THR A 340 -9.47 6.05 -0.69
C THR A 340 -8.21 5.44 -0.10
N THR A 341 -7.55 4.57 -0.85
CA THR A 341 -6.30 3.88 -0.50
C THR A 341 -5.43 3.76 -1.74
N GLY A 342 -4.20 3.31 -1.60
CA GLY A 342 -3.34 2.98 -2.74
C GLY A 342 -4.03 2.01 -3.70
N ASP A 343 -3.91 2.28 -4.99
CA ASP A 343 -4.44 1.44 -6.07
C ASP A 343 -3.39 1.35 -7.18
N GLY A 344 -2.65 0.24 -7.18
CA GLY A 344 -1.55 0.06 -8.12
C GLY A 344 -2.01 0.05 -9.58
N LEU A 345 -3.22 -0.45 -9.85
CA LEU A 345 -3.75 -0.51 -11.21
C LEU A 345 -4.21 0.86 -11.70
N ILE A 346 -4.90 1.64 -10.87
CA ILE A 346 -5.28 3.03 -11.21
C ILE A 346 -4.03 3.90 -11.38
N ALA A 347 -3.05 3.78 -10.50
CA ALA A 347 -1.79 4.50 -10.61
C ALA A 347 -1.06 4.17 -11.94
N ALA A 348 -1.00 2.87 -12.31
CA ALA A 348 -0.45 2.45 -13.60
C ALA A 348 -1.22 3.06 -14.78
N LEU A 349 -2.55 3.10 -14.74
CA LEU A 349 -3.36 3.70 -15.80
C LEU A 349 -3.14 5.22 -15.93
N GLU A 350 -2.98 5.94 -14.84
CA GLU A 350 -2.66 7.38 -14.89
C GLU A 350 -1.26 7.61 -15.50
N VAL A 351 -0.27 6.77 -15.18
CA VAL A 351 1.05 6.82 -15.82
C VAL A 351 0.94 6.54 -17.33
N LEU A 352 0.20 5.49 -17.72
CA LEU A 352 -0.05 5.19 -19.14
C LEU A 352 -0.73 6.36 -19.85
N ALA A 353 -1.67 7.03 -19.22
CA ALA A 353 -2.31 8.22 -19.77
C ALA A 353 -1.30 9.39 -19.99
N VAL A 354 -0.33 9.54 -19.08
CA VAL A 354 0.75 10.53 -19.24
C VAL A 354 1.63 10.18 -20.44
N LEU A 355 2.02 8.91 -20.58
CA LEU A 355 2.87 8.44 -21.69
C LEU A 355 2.20 8.64 -23.04
N ILE A 356 0.92 8.24 -23.17
CA ILE A 356 0.16 8.38 -24.41
C ILE A 356 -0.01 9.86 -24.81
N ARG A 357 -0.31 10.75 -23.86
CA ARG A 357 -0.44 12.19 -24.13
C ARG A 357 0.89 12.82 -24.59
N GLY A 358 1.98 12.34 -24.01
CA GLY A 358 3.32 12.86 -24.29
C GLY A 358 3.92 12.35 -25.58
N ASP A 359 3.40 11.26 -26.14
CA ASP A 359 3.94 10.54 -27.30
C ASP A 359 5.46 10.28 -27.17
N LYS A 360 5.87 9.83 -25.99
CA LYS A 360 7.25 9.56 -25.61
C LYS A 360 7.37 8.19 -24.95
N PRO A 361 8.51 7.49 -25.16
CA PRO A 361 8.78 6.24 -24.49
C PRO A 361 8.89 6.47 -22.97
N ALA A 362 8.66 5.39 -22.20
CA ALA A 362 8.68 5.45 -20.75
C ALA A 362 10.06 5.83 -20.18
N SER A 363 11.15 5.44 -20.86
CA SER A 363 12.53 5.79 -20.49
C SER A 363 12.80 7.30 -20.53
N GLU A 364 12.13 8.02 -21.43
CA GLU A 364 12.27 9.49 -21.54
C GLU A 364 11.27 10.22 -20.65
N ALA A 365 10.00 9.82 -20.71
CA ALA A 365 8.93 10.51 -20.00
C ALA A 365 8.91 10.22 -18.48
N GLY A 366 9.39 9.04 -18.05
CA GLY A 366 9.33 8.56 -16.68
C GLY A 366 10.42 9.12 -15.76
N ARG A 367 11.57 9.52 -16.31
CA ARG A 367 12.68 10.04 -15.49
C ARG A 367 12.56 11.54 -15.28
N LYS A 368 11.76 11.93 -14.30
CA LYS A 368 11.47 13.35 -14.01
C LYS A 368 12.61 14.06 -13.28
N PHE A 369 13.36 13.32 -12.50
CA PHE A 369 14.52 13.83 -11.74
C PHE A 369 15.57 12.72 -11.62
N THR A 370 16.80 13.11 -11.35
CA THR A 370 17.85 12.18 -10.94
C THR A 370 17.75 11.97 -9.42
N PRO A 371 17.48 10.73 -8.96
CA PRO A 371 17.49 10.47 -7.51
C PRO A 371 18.84 10.81 -6.89
N LEU A 372 18.81 11.47 -5.75
CA LEU A 372 20.03 11.68 -4.97
C LEU A 372 20.45 10.37 -4.31
N PRO A 373 21.76 10.11 -4.20
CA PRO A 373 22.27 9.00 -3.42
C PRO A 373 21.64 8.96 -2.02
N GLN A 374 21.18 7.77 -1.62
CA GLN A 374 20.54 7.54 -0.33
C GLN A 374 21.11 6.25 0.28
N LEU A 375 21.61 6.32 1.50
CA LEU A 375 22.12 5.17 2.25
C LEU A 375 21.29 4.96 3.51
N LEU A 376 20.84 3.73 3.74
CA LEU A 376 20.07 3.33 4.92
C LEU A 376 20.75 2.15 5.61
N GLU A 377 21.10 2.34 6.87
CA GLU A 377 21.69 1.30 7.73
C GLU A 377 20.78 1.00 8.93
N ASN A 378 20.83 -0.25 9.39
CA ASN A 378 20.03 -0.71 10.52
C ASN A 378 20.93 -1.07 11.71
N VAL A 379 20.79 -0.35 12.81
CA VAL A 379 21.53 -0.62 14.05
C VAL A 379 20.64 -1.36 15.04
N ARG A 380 20.99 -2.60 15.37
CA ARG A 380 20.29 -3.37 16.40
C ARG A 380 20.81 -2.97 17.78
N PHE A 381 19.93 -2.88 18.77
CA PHE A 381 20.30 -2.55 20.13
C PHE A 381 19.59 -3.46 21.14
N ASN A 382 20.26 -3.69 22.28
CA ASN A 382 19.70 -4.45 23.40
C ASN A 382 19.68 -3.52 24.62
N GLY A 383 18.51 -3.29 25.22
CA GLY A 383 18.35 -2.44 26.40
C GLY A 383 17.93 -1.00 26.10
N ALA A 384 18.64 -0.02 26.65
CA ALA A 384 18.34 1.40 26.45
C ALA A 384 18.64 1.82 25.01
N THR A 385 17.82 2.75 24.47
CA THR A 385 18.04 3.24 23.11
C THR A 385 19.32 4.07 23.00
N PRO A 386 20.26 3.74 22.09
CA PRO A 386 21.49 4.52 21.88
C PRO A 386 21.24 6.00 21.55
N MET A 387 20.08 6.35 20.99
CA MET A 387 19.71 7.73 20.64
C MET A 387 19.68 8.70 21.83
N GLU A 388 19.54 8.18 23.05
CA GLU A 388 19.52 9.01 24.26
C GLU A 388 20.94 9.38 24.73
N ASN A 389 21.97 8.72 24.21
CA ASN A 389 23.37 8.96 24.59
C ASN A 389 23.89 10.29 24.02
N ASP A 390 24.52 11.12 24.87
CA ASP A 390 24.99 12.45 24.48
C ASP A 390 26.09 12.42 23.40
N LYS A 391 26.93 11.35 23.37
CA LYS A 391 27.92 11.19 22.31
C LYS A 391 27.25 10.91 20.96
N VAL A 392 26.22 10.07 20.94
CA VAL A 392 25.43 9.78 19.72
C VAL A 392 24.74 11.06 19.24
N LYS A 393 24.10 11.81 20.13
CA LYS A 393 23.46 13.09 19.79
C LYS A 393 24.45 14.08 19.16
N LEU A 394 25.68 14.15 19.70
CA LEU A 394 26.73 15.02 19.16
C LEU A 394 27.15 14.61 17.75
N VAL A 395 27.35 13.31 17.49
CA VAL A 395 27.71 12.81 16.16
C VAL A 395 26.59 13.06 15.15
N ILE A 396 25.33 12.88 15.57
CA ILE A 396 24.16 13.22 14.73
C ILE A 396 24.19 14.70 14.35
N GLN A 397 24.34 15.61 15.29
CA GLN A 397 24.40 17.06 15.02
C GLN A 397 25.57 17.43 14.10
N GLN A 398 26.71 16.78 14.25
CA GLN A 398 27.86 16.98 13.36
C GLN A 398 27.57 16.49 11.94
N GLY A 399 26.90 15.33 11.81
CA GLY A 399 26.44 14.81 10.53
C GLY A 399 25.45 15.74 9.82
N GLU A 400 24.45 16.25 10.53
CA GLU A 400 23.49 17.23 10.01
C GLU A 400 24.18 18.53 9.55
N ALA A 401 25.13 19.01 10.34
CA ALA A 401 25.89 20.21 9.98
C ALA A 401 26.77 20.02 8.73
N ARG A 402 27.35 18.83 8.54
CA ARG A 402 28.15 18.47 7.35
C ARG A 402 27.28 18.34 6.09
N LEU A 403 26.07 17.76 6.20
CA LEU A 403 25.12 17.65 5.09
C LEU A 403 24.58 19.03 4.66
N GLY A 404 24.38 19.94 5.60
CA GLY A 404 23.88 21.29 5.31
C GLY A 404 22.48 21.29 4.69
N ARG A 405 22.31 22.10 3.63
CA ARG A 405 21.04 22.20 2.87
C ARG A 405 20.97 21.22 1.70
N ASP A 406 22.09 20.65 1.30
CA ASP A 406 22.21 19.80 0.12
C ASP A 406 22.08 18.31 0.46
N GLY A 407 21.75 18.00 1.71
CA GLY A 407 21.51 16.66 2.18
C GLY A 407 20.55 16.61 3.37
N ARG A 408 20.17 15.39 3.74
CA ARG A 408 19.20 15.13 4.81
C ARG A 408 19.61 13.88 5.61
N LEU A 409 19.45 13.97 6.92
CA LEU A 409 19.61 12.87 7.84
C LEU A 409 18.26 12.49 8.45
N LEU A 410 17.93 11.21 8.47
CA LEU A 410 16.72 10.68 9.09
C LEU A 410 17.09 9.51 9.99
N ILE A 411 16.88 9.67 11.29
CA ILE A 411 17.13 8.61 12.27
C ILE A 411 15.82 8.30 12.98
N ARG A 412 15.42 7.04 12.94
CA ARG A 412 14.16 6.61 13.56
C ARG A 412 14.25 5.21 14.14
N LYS A 413 13.54 5.01 15.25
CA LYS A 413 13.31 3.69 15.83
C LYS A 413 12.35 2.87 14.96
N SER A 414 12.61 1.58 14.78
CA SER A 414 11.62 0.67 14.19
C SER A 414 10.44 0.51 15.13
N GLY A 415 9.22 0.48 14.58
CA GLY A 415 8.01 0.24 15.36
C GLY A 415 7.81 -1.22 15.76
N THR A 416 8.49 -2.17 15.07
CA THR A 416 8.24 -3.61 15.20
C THR A 416 9.46 -4.41 15.68
N GLU A 417 10.65 -3.86 15.54
CA GLU A 417 11.90 -4.54 15.87
C GLU A 417 12.79 -3.66 16.78
N PRO A 418 13.67 -4.24 17.62
CA PRO A 418 14.61 -3.48 18.44
C PRO A 418 15.79 -2.98 17.60
N LEU A 419 15.52 -2.11 16.63
CA LEU A 419 16.51 -1.49 15.77
C LEU A 419 16.23 -0.01 15.50
N ILE A 420 17.30 0.73 15.22
CA ILE A 420 17.26 2.11 14.74
C ILE A 420 17.66 2.10 13.28
N ARG A 421 16.92 2.83 12.47
CA ARG A 421 17.23 3.07 11.07
C ARG A 421 17.92 4.42 10.95
N VAL A 422 19.13 4.42 10.40
CA VAL A 422 19.94 5.59 10.10
C VAL A 422 19.93 5.76 8.58
N MET A 423 19.36 6.83 8.09
CA MET A 423 19.32 7.14 6.66
C MET A 423 19.93 8.52 6.45
N ALA A 424 20.88 8.61 5.52
CA ALA A 424 21.36 9.87 4.99
C ALA A 424 21.19 9.91 3.47
N GLU A 425 20.94 11.09 2.95
CA GLU A 425 20.75 11.34 1.53
C GLU A 425 21.34 12.71 1.17
N GLY A 426 21.89 12.84 -0.04
CA GLY A 426 22.52 14.07 -0.53
C GLY A 426 23.30 13.85 -1.83
N ALA A 427 23.90 14.92 -2.36
CA ALA A 427 24.60 14.86 -3.64
C ALA A 427 25.97 14.14 -3.59
N ASP A 428 26.63 14.15 -2.44
CA ASP A 428 27.95 13.54 -2.23
C ASP A 428 27.82 12.17 -1.53
N GLU A 429 27.93 11.10 -2.32
CA GLU A 429 27.82 9.73 -1.84
C GLU A 429 28.91 9.36 -0.81
N GLY A 430 30.14 9.88 -0.97
CA GLY A 430 31.24 9.64 -0.03
C GLY A 430 30.95 10.27 1.33
N LEU A 431 30.45 11.50 1.34
CA LEU A 431 30.04 12.21 2.56
C LEU A 431 28.90 11.47 3.28
N ILE A 432 27.92 10.96 2.53
CA ILE A 432 26.80 10.19 3.10
C ILE A 432 27.31 8.91 3.78
N GLN A 433 28.19 8.16 3.11
CA GLN A 433 28.79 6.94 3.65
C GLN A 433 29.56 7.21 4.94
N GLU A 434 30.38 8.25 4.98
CA GLU A 434 31.13 8.66 6.19
C GLU A 434 30.18 9.00 7.35
N ILE A 435 29.15 9.84 7.09
CA ILE A 435 28.22 10.27 8.14
C ILE A 435 27.43 9.09 8.71
N VAL A 436 26.92 8.21 7.85
CA VAL A 436 26.18 7.02 8.29
C VAL A 436 27.09 6.10 9.11
N ALA A 437 28.32 5.86 8.64
CA ALA A 437 29.29 5.04 9.38
C ALA A 437 29.62 5.65 10.76
N ASP A 438 29.92 6.95 10.83
CA ASP A 438 30.21 7.65 12.10
C ASP A 438 29.05 7.49 13.11
N ILE A 439 27.80 7.59 12.65
CA ILE A 439 26.61 7.48 13.50
C ILE A 439 26.37 6.03 13.93
N VAL A 440 26.52 5.07 13.01
CA VAL A 440 26.39 3.63 13.30
C VAL A 440 27.42 3.21 14.33
N ASP A 441 28.71 3.55 14.13
CA ASP A 441 29.79 3.27 15.05
C ASP A 441 29.56 3.88 16.44
N ALA A 442 29.07 5.13 16.50
CA ALA A 442 28.72 5.77 17.76
C ALA A 442 27.59 5.06 18.50
N MET A 443 26.58 4.55 17.76
CA MET A 443 25.47 3.81 18.34
C MET A 443 25.90 2.43 18.83
N GLU A 444 26.68 1.68 18.05
CA GLU A 444 27.17 0.34 18.40
C GLU A 444 28.11 0.36 19.60
N ASN A 445 28.95 1.39 19.72
CA ASN A 445 29.84 1.56 20.88
C ASN A 445 29.11 2.02 22.16
N CYS A 446 27.82 2.31 22.09
CA CYS A 446 26.99 2.74 23.23
C CYS A 446 25.85 1.74 23.56
N ALA A 447 25.73 0.64 22.79
CA ALA A 447 24.69 -0.38 22.92
C ALA A 447 25.00 -1.44 24.00
#